data_9360fb4d28c1706a0ec25460d9f33c06
#
_entry.id   9360fb4d28c1706a0ec25460d9f33c06
#
_cell.length_a   1.000
_cell.length_b   1.000
_cell.length_c   1.000
_cell.angle_alpha   90.00
_cell.angle_beta   90.00
_cell.angle_gamma   90.00
#
_symmetry.space_group_name_H-M   'P 1'
#
loop_
_entity.id
_entity.type
_entity.pdbx_description
1 polymer ?
#
loop_
_entity_poly.entity_id
_entity_poly.type
_entity_poly.pdbx_seq_one_letter_code
_entity_poly.pdbx_strand_id
1 'polypeptide(L)'
;MWLTTACGASAATTAEQTLINEWKDSVRTVFADAYRNKVLVNDSLTMKLHWSIYGPKPADGYALYISLHGGGGAPAELNDQQWENQKRLYRPQGAVYLSPRAITNTWDLHFRPEDDTFYRQIIMMMQAYCDVNPNKVYIMGYSAGGDGVWRLGPRMADHWAAASMMAGHPGDVSLLNLRNTPFMIWCGQLDDAYDRVYRCQDRIVEMDSLHAADPEGYIHEGHIVEGKGHWMDRVDTVAVSWMAKYQRNPYPKRVVWRQADVVTPYFYWLTAPVNELSREKEVRAQIDGNTITITRCDYSQLTLSLCQEMVDLKKPVTVMYQGRKLFKGKVKTQPGTLRRTLYQRNDPAYMFPAEITVKIK
;
A
#
# COMPACT_ATOMS: atom_id res chain seq x y z
N MET A 1 12.25 -19.11 18.75
CA MET A 1 11.66 -18.09 19.65
C MET A 1 12.22 -16.75 19.22
N TRP A 2 11.59 -16.13 18.25
CA TRP A 2 12.02 -14.84 17.69
C TRP A 2 11.31 -13.73 18.44
N LEU A 3 12.05 -12.97 19.22
CA LEU A 3 11.61 -11.75 19.82
C LEU A 3 11.50 -10.68 18.72
N THR A 4 10.29 -10.47 18.20
CA THR A 4 9.98 -9.27 17.45
C THR A 4 10.03 -8.10 18.44
N THR A 5 11.13 -7.35 18.43
CA THR A 5 11.17 -6.03 19.03
C THR A 5 10.15 -5.17 18.27
N ALA A 6 8.96 -5.04 18.85
CA ALA A 6 8.02 -4.02 18.43
C ALA A 6 8.73 -2.67 18.58
N CYS A 7 9.05 -2.04 17.46
CA CYS A 7 9.47 -0.66 17.41
C CYS A 7 8.26 0.15 17.89
N GLY A 8 8.25 0.52 19.18
CA GLY A 8 7.19 1.32 19.76
C GLY A 8 7.15 2.66 19.02
N ALA A 9 6.09 2.88 18.24
CA ALA A 9 5.82 4.20 17.69
C ALA A 9 5.78 5.19 18.88
N SER A 10 6.62 6.20 18.85
CA SER A 10 6.57 7.29 19.83
C SER A 10 5.17 7.90 19.79
N ALA A 11 4.57 8.17 20.94
CA ALA A 11 3.29 8.86 20.98
C ALA A 11 3.44 10.22 20.28
N ALA A 12 2.50 10.55 19.40
CA ALA A 12 2.51 11.82 18.68
C ALA A 12 2.55 12.98 19.67
N THR A 13 3.37 13.98 19.38
CA THR A 13 3.41 15.21 20.20
C THR A 13 2.07 15.94 20.13
N THR A 14 1.78 16.84 21.10
CA THR A 14 0.55 17.65 21.08
C THR A 14 0.39 18.42 19.77
N ALA A 15 1.47 18.93 19.19
CA ALA A 15 1.45 19.66 17.93
C ALA A 15 1.13 18.75 16.73
N GLU A 16 1.70 17.56 16.68
CA GLU A 16 1.38 16.55 15.65
C GLU A 16 -0.07 16.10 15.75
N GLN A 17 -0.57 15.85 16.94
CA GLN A 17 -1.97 15.48 17.15
C GLN A 17 -2.93 16.59 16.71
N THR A 18 -2.59 17.85 16.95
CA THR A 18 -3.37 19.00 16.46
C THR A 18 -3.43 19.02 14.93
N LEU A 19 -2.29 18.84 14.25
CA LEU A 19 -2.23 18.76 12.79
C LEU A 19 -3.03 17.58 12.22
N ILE A 20 -2.98 16.43 12.87
CA ILE A 20 -3.76 15.25 12.47
C ILE A 20 -5.27 15.54 12.60
N ASN A 21 -5.70 16.20 13.68
CA ASN A 21 -7.10 16.55 13.88
C ASN A 21 -7.56 17.57 12.84
N GLU A 22 -6.80 18.62 12.56
CA GLU A 22 -7.07 19.60 11.50
C GLU A 22 -7.19 18.91 10.11
N TRP A 23 -6.29 17.98 9.83
CA TRP A 23 -6.35 17.18 8.59
C TRP A 23 -7.60 16.30 8.55
N LYS A 24 -7.93 15.59 9.64
CA LYS A 24 -9.18 14.79 9.71
C LYS A 24 -10.42 15.65 9.47
N ASP A 25 -10.48 16.85 10.04
CA ASP A 25 -11.62 17.75 9.87
C ASP A 25 -11.72 18.28 8.43
N SER A 26 -10.58 18.58 7.80
CA SER A 26 -10.52 18.92 6.38
C SER A 26 -11.03 17.77 5.51
N VAL A 27 -10.59 16.54 5.75
CA VAL A 27 -11.05 15.34 5.04
C VAL A 27 -12.55 15.12 5.24
N ARG A 28 -13.06 15.26 6.48
CA ARG A 28 -14.50 15.15 6.76
C ARG A 28 -15.32 16.19 6.00
N THR A 29 -14.82 17.41 5.90
CA THR A 29 -15.49 18.48 5.13
C THR A 29 -15.56 18.13 3.65
N VAL A 30 -14.43 17.72 3.06
CA VAL A 30 -14.35 17.42 1.63
C VAL A 30 -15.18 16.18 1.26
N PHE A 31 -15.17 15.14 2.09
CA PHE A 31 -15.81 13.86 1.78
C PHE A 31 -17.17 13.65 2.48
N ALA A 32 -17.82 14.73 2.99
CA ALA A 32 -19.08 14.60 3.73
C ALA A 32 -20.19 13.91 2.91
N ASP A 33 -20.38 14.32 1.68
CA ASP A 33 -21.39 13.74 0.80
C ASP A 33 -20.99 12.34 0.31
N ALA A 34 -19.71 12.12 0.00
CA ALA A 34 -19.20 10.83 -0.40
C ALA A 34 -19.37 9.78 0.72
N TYR A 35 -19.08 10.13 1.96
CA TYR A 35 -19.29 9.25 3.11
C TYR A 35 -20.77 8.94 3.35
N ARG A 36 -21.64 9.97 3.31
CA ARG A 36 -23.10 9.82 3.52
C ARG A 36 -23.74 8.97 2.44
N ASN A 37 -23.39 9.23 1.19
CA ASN A 37 -24.01 8.57 0.02
C ASN A 37 -23.31 7.29 -0.37
N LYS A 38 -22.15 6.98 0.23
CA LYS A 38 -21.28 5.83 -0.12
C LYS A 38 -20.88 5.83 -1.61
N VAL A 39 -20.54 6.99 -2.12
CA VAL A 39 -20.16 7.18 -3.53
C VAL A 39 -19.04 8.20 -3.60
N LEU A 40 -17.95 7.84 -4.24
CA LEU A 40 -16.89 8.76 -4.65
C LEU A 40 -17.09 9.16 -6.11
N VAL A 41 -16.85 10.43 -6.40
CA VAL A 41 -16.93 10.99 -7.76
C VAL A 41 -15.65 11.76 -8.03
N ASN A 42 -14.97 11.40 -9.13
CA ASN A 42 -13.84 12.13 -9.67
C ASN A 42 -14.10 12.39 -11.16
N ASP A 43 -14.22 13.64 -11.53
CA ASP A 43 -14.65 14.05 -12.89
C ASP A 43 -15.95 13.34 -13.30
N SER A 44 -15.92 12.54 -14.35
CA SER A 44 -17.07 11.76 -14.85
C SER A 44 -17.14 10.34 -14.26
N LEU A 45 -16.16 9.94 -13.45
CA LEU A 45 -16.06 8.57 -12.93
C LEU A 45 -16.69 8.49 -11.55
N THR A 46 -17.39 7.38 -11.31
CA THR A 46 -18.12 7.14 -10.06
C THR A 46 -17.74 5.78 -9.50
N MET A 47 -17.39 5.75 -8.22
CA MET A 47 -17.14 4.52 -7.46
C MET A 47 -18.14 4.40 -6.31
N LYS A 48 -19.04 3.42 -6.41
CA LYS A 48 -19.95 3.08 -5.30
C LYS A 48 -19.19 2.29 -4.25
N LEU A 49 -19.49 2.55 -2.98
CA LEU A 49 -18.83 1.91 -1.85
C LEU A 49 -19.83 1.14 -1.00
N HIS A 50 -19.37 0.05 -0.44
CA HIS A 50 -20.07 -0.62 0.66
C HIS A 50 -19.09 -0.96 1.76
N TRP A 51 -19.43 -0.67 3.02
CA TRP A 51 -18.64 -1.12 4.15
C TRP A 51 -19.50 -1.56 5.33
N SER A 52 -18.92 -2.44 6.11
CA SER A 52 -19.42 -2.92 7.38
C SER A 52 -18.32 -2.86 8.43
N ILE A 53 -18.66 -2.58 9.66
CA ILE A 53 -17.72 -2.58 10.78
C ILE A 53 -18.00 -3.85 11.59
N TYR A 54 -16.96 -4.64 11.84
CA TYR A 54 -17.05 -5.89 12.59
C TYR A 54 -16.21 -5.82 13.86
N GLY A 55 -16.86 -6.17 14.97
CA GLY A 55 -16.24 -6.20 16.29
C GLY A 55 -15.99 -4.80 16.92
N PRO A 56 -15.54 -4.80 18.18
CA PRO A 56 -15.22 -3.55 18.88
C PRO A 56 -13.99 -2.87 18.29
N LYS A 57 -13.94 -1.53 18.44
CA LYS A 57 -12.77 -0.75 18.00
C LYS A 57 -11.56 -1.08 18.88
N PRO A 58 -10.42 -1.52 18.28
CA PRO A 58 -9.17 -1.64 19.00
C PRO A 58 -8.67 -0.29 19.54
N ALA A 59 -7.84 -0.33 20.59
CA ALA A 59 -7.32 0.89 21.24
C ALA A 59 -6.51 1.78 20.27
N ASP A 60 -5.87 1.18 19.27
CA ASP A 60 -5.06 1.86 18.25
C ASP A 60 -5.82 2.11 16.94
N GLY A 61 -7.16 2.02 16.93
CA GLY A 61 -8.01 2.25 15.77
C GLY A 61 -8.40 0.96 15.03
N TYR A 62 -9.40 1.07 14.15
CA TYR A 62 -9.83 -0.04 13.31
C TYR A 62 -8.78 -0.39 12.25
N ALA A 63 -8.73 -1.66 11.85
CA ALA A 63 -8.12 -2.04 10.58
C ALA A 63 -9.06 -1.69 9.41
N LEU A 64 -8.52 -1.51 8.21
CA LEU A 64 -9.27 -1.38 6.96
C LEU A 64 -8.93 -2.52 6.02
N TYR A 65 -9.92 -3.29 5.60
CA TYR A 65 -9.77 -4.29 4.54
C TYR A 65 -10.52 -3.81 3.30
N ILE A 66 -9.77 -3.46 2.26
CA ILE A 66 -10.33 -3.13 0.94
C ILE A 66 -10.38 -4.42 0.14
N SER A 67 -11.59 -4.88 -0.20
CA SER A 67 -11.85 -6.16 -0.82
C SER A 67 -12.46 -6.00 -2.20
N LEU A 68 -11.67 -6.35 -3.23
CA LEU A 68 -11.97 -6.13 -4.63
C LEU A 68 -12.81 -7.29 -5.20
N HIS A 69 -13.92 -6.95 -5.88
CA HIS A 69 -14.83 -7.95 -6.45
C HIS A 69 -14.30 -8.55 -7.76
N GLY A 70 -14.75 -9.75 -8.07
CA GLY A 70 -14.52 -10.41 -9.35
C GLY A 70 -15.35 -9.82 -10.49
N GLY A 71 -15.30 -10.45 -11.64
CA GLY A 71 -15.99 -10.03 -12.87
C GLY A 71 -14.99 -9.78 -13.99
N GLY A 72 -14.96 -8.57 -14.54
CA GLY A 72 -14.05 -8.21 -15.62
C GLY A 72 -14.79 -7.63 -16.82
N GLY A 73 -14.31 -7.88 -18.04
CA GLY A 73 -14.96 -7.51 -19.29
C GLY A 73 -16.29 -8.22 -19.51
N ALA A 74 -17.30 -7.85 -18.73
CA ALA A 74 -18.60 -8.49 -18.65
C ALA A 74 -19.72 -7.44 -18.53
N PRO A 75 -20.99 -7.79 -18.75
CA PRO A 75 -22.12 -6.89 -18.52
C PRO A 75 -22.13 -6.32 -17.09
N ALA A 76 -22.69 -5.10 -16.95
CA ALA A 76 -22.75 -4.40 -15.68
C ALA A 76 -23.44 -5.22 -14.59
N GLU A 77 -24.52 -5.93 -14.94
CA GLU A 77 -25.31 -6.75 -14.04
C GLU A 77 -24.48 -7.88 -13.41
N LEU A 78 -23.58 -8.50 -14.20
CA LEU A 78 -22.68 -9.53 -13.68
C LEU A 78 -21.65 -8.93 -12.72
N ASN A 79 -21.05 -7.80 -13.07
CA ASN A 79 -20.11 -7.09 -12.20
C ASN A 79 -20.79 -6.61 -10.90
N ASP A 80 -22.04 -6.15 -10.99
CA ASP A 80 -22.85 -5.76 -9.81
C ASP A 80 -23.13 -6.97 -8.92
N GLN A 81 -23.47 -8.14 -9.49
CA GLN A 81 -23.65 -9.37 -8.74
C GLN A 81 -22.36 -9.82 -8.03
N GLN A 82 -21.22 -9.73 -8.71
CA GLN A 82 -19.92 -10.05 -8.09
C GLN A 82 -19.60 -9.08 -6.95
N TRP A 83 -19.92 -7.80 -7.09
CA TRP A 83 -19.79 -6.83 -6.00
C TRP A 83 -20.72 -7.17 -4.81
N GLU A 84 -21.99 -7.53 -5.07
CA GLU A 84 -22.92 -7.98 -4.01
C GLU A 84 -22.38 -9.20 -3.25
N ASN A 85 -21.73 -10.14 -3.94
CA ASN A 85 -21.07 -11.28 -3.31
C ASN A 85 -19.89 -10.84 -2.44
N GLN A 86 -19.03 -9.96 -2.97
CA GLN A 86 -17.83 -9.48 -2.28
C GLN A 86 -18.14 -8.71 -0.99
N LYS A 87 -19.25 -7.98 -0.93
CA LYS A 87 -19.69 -7.25 0.28
C LYS A 87 -19.83 -8.14 1.51
N ARG A 88 -20.03 -9.45 1.34
CA ARG A 88 -20.38 -10.41 2.39
C ARG A 88 -19.36 -11.53 2.56
N LEU A 89 -18.29 -11.52 1.76
CA LEU A 89 -17.39 -12.65 1.64
C LEU A 89 -16.54 -12.86 2.90
N TYR A 90 -16.07 -11.78 3.54
CA TYR A 90 -15.21 -11.85 4.72
C TYR A 90 -15.73 -10.97 5.86
N ARG A 91 -15.35 -11.31 7.11
CA ARG A 91 -15.79 -10.60 8.33
C ARG A 91 -14.62 -10.42 9.31
N PRO A 92 -13.61 -9.58 8.98
CA PRO A 92 -12.49 -9.34 9.86
C PRO A 92 -12.92 -8.62 11.15
N GLN A 93 -12.49 -9.10 12.31
CA GLN A 93 -12.84 -8.49 13.59
C GLN A 93 -11.97 -7.28 13.92
N GLY A 94 -12.53 -6.27 14.61
CA GLY A 94 -11.84 -5.01 14.89
C GLY A 94 -11.54 -4.18 13.63
N ALA A 95 -12.39 -4.28 12.61
CA ALA A 95 -12.08 -3.75 11.30
C ALA A 95 -13.29 -3.14 10.57
N VAL A 96 -12.99 -2.22 9.68
CA VAL A 96 -13.85 -1.79 8.58
C VAL A 96 -13.55 -2.72 7.39
N TYR A 97 -14.54 -3.47 6.96
CA TYR A 97 -14.49 -4.27 5.73
C TYR A 97 -15.19 -3.49 4.63
N LEU A 98 -14.47 -3.07 3.61
CA LEU A 98 -14.95 -2.23 2.54
C LEU A 98 -14.81 -2.92 1.18
N SER A 99 -15.89 -2.98 0.41
CA SER A 99 -15.88 -3.45 -0.97
C SER A 99 -16.29 -2.29 -1.89
N PRO A 100 -15.37 -1.77 -2.73
CA PRO A 100 -15.72 -0.81 -3.76
C PRO A 100 -16.32 -1.51 -4.97
N ARG A 101 -17.28 -0.89 -5.65
CA ARG A 101 -17.69 -1.26 -7.01
C ARG A 101 -16.73 -0.60 -7.99
N ALA A 102 -16.06 -1.39 -8.80
CA ALA A 102 -15.14 -0.89 -9.83
C ALA A 102 -15.80 0.20 -10.69
N ILE A 103 -15.04 1.20 -11.10
CA ILE A 103 -15.51 2.37 -11.85
C ILE A 103 -15.95 2.05 -13.30
N THR A 104 -15.56 0.88 -13.81
CA THR A 104 -15.89 0.41 -15.16
C THR A 104 -16.40 -1.03 -15.14
N ASN A 105 -16.69 -1.57 -16.34
CA ASN A 105 -17.00 -2.97 -16.58
C ASN A 105 -15.99 -3.63 -17.53
N THR A 106 -14.80 -3.04 -17.64
CA THR A 106 -13.71 -3.54 -18.49
C THR A 106 -12.88 -4.60 -17.76
N TRP A 107 -11.99 -5.28 -18.47
CA TRP A 107 -11.15 -6.34 -17.90
C TRP A 107 -10.22 -5.84 -16.78
N ASP A 108 -9.83 -4.57 -16.84
CA ASP A 108 -8.92 -3.89 -15.92
C ASP A 108 -9.64 -3.20 -14.74
N LEU A 109 -10.82 -3.69 -14.38
CA LEU A 109 -11.80 -3.19 -13.40
C LEU A 109 -11.22 -2.32 -12.27
N HIS A 110 -10.13 -2.79 -11.62
CA HIS A 110 -9.65 -2.25 -10.35
C HIS A 110 -8.26 -1.61 -10.43
N PHE A 111 -7.65 -1.58 -11.61
CA PHE A 111 -6.26 -1.14 -11.71
C PHE A 111 -5.97 -0.17 -12.86
N ARG A 112 -6.99 0.50 -13.34
CA ARG A 112 -6.84 1.65 -14.25
C ARG A 112 -6.07 2.78 -13.52
N PRO A 113 -5.44 3.71 -14.26
CA PRO A 113 -4.73 4.83 -13.64
C PRO A 113 -5.58 5.66 -12.67
N GLU A 114 -6.86 5.82 -12.98
CA GLU A 114 -7.82 6.60 -12.19
C GLU A 114 -8.13 5.94 -10.84
N ASP A 115 -8.06 4.61 -10.77
CA ASP A 115 -8.38 3.84 -9.56
C ASP A 115 -7.49 4.21 -8.37
N ASP A 116 -6.22 4.51 -8.58
CA ASP A 116 -5.29 4.91 -7.52
C ASP A 116 -5.80 6.10 -6.72
N THR A 117 -6.44 7.07 -7.39
CA THR A 117 -7.03 8.24 -6.74
C THR A 117 -8.20 7.82 -5.85
N PHE A 118 -9.08 6.96 -6.33
CA PHE A 118 -10.21 6.44 -5.55
C PHE A 118 -9.74 5.65 -4.33
N TYR A 119 -8.75 4.79 -4.45
CA TYR A 119 -8.23 4.02 -3.32
C TYR A 119 -7.57 4.91 -2.26
N ARG A 120 -6.80 5.93 -2.65
CA ARG A 120 -6.27 6.93 -1.71
C ARG A 120 -7.39 7.68 -0.99
N GLN A 121 -8.44 8.09 -1.70
CA GLN A 121 -9.61 8.76 -1.12
C GLN A 121 -10.37 7.85 -0.15
N ILE A 122 -10.54 6.56 -0.46
CA ILE A 122 -11.11 5.57 0.47
C ILE A 122 -10.30 5.53 1.75
N ILE A 123 -8.98 5.39 1.67
CA ILE A 123 -8.09 5.31 2.84
C ILE A 123 -8.23 6.58 3.69
N MET A 124 -8.11 7.76 3.09
CA MET A 124 -8.28 9.05 3.77
C MET A 124 -9.63 9.16 4.48
N MET A 125 -10.71 8.87 3.77
CA MET A 125 -12.08 8.94 4.28
C MET A 125 -12.28 7.99 5.46
N MET A 126 -11.81 6.74 5.37
CA MET A 126 -11.96 5.77 6.46
C MET A 126 -11.09 6.12 7.67
N GLN A 127 -9.90 6.69 7.48
CA GLN A 127 -9.07 7.21 8.57
C GLN A 127 -9.76 8.38 9.31
N ALA A 128 -10.42 9.28 8.57
CA ALA A 128 -11.05 10.45 9.17
C ALA A 128 -12.39 10.13 9.84
N TYR A 129 -13.23 9.30 9.24
CA TYR A 129 -14.60 9.03 9.71
C TYR A 129 -14.71 7.81 10.62
N CYS A 130 -13.94 6.78 10.37
CA CYS A 130 -14.02 5.50 11.08
C CYS A 130 -12.83 5.27 12.04
N ASP A 131 -11.93 6.23 12.18
CA ASP A 131 -10.75 6.11 13.03
C ASP A 131 -9.89 4.89 12.68
N VAL A 132 -9.69 4.67 11.37
CA VAL A 132 -8.82 3.62 10.86
C VAL A 132 -7.36 3.96 11.16
N ASN A 133 -6.62 2.97 11.67
CA ASN A 133 -5.18 3.07 11.87
C ASN A 133 -4.47 3.08 10.49
N PRO A 134 -3.69 4.13 10.16
CA PRO A 134 -3.02 4.24 8.86
C PRO A 134 -2.06 3.08 8.55
N ASN A 135 -1.59 2.38 9.58
CA ASN A 135 -0.67 1.26 9.44
C ASN A 135 -1.37 -0.12 9.46
N LYS A 136 -2.71 -0.16 9.44
CA LYS A 136 -3.52 -1.37 9.37
C LYS A 136 -4.48 -1.36 8.19
N VAL A 137 -3.97 -0.99 7.01
CA VAL A 137 -4.73 -0.98 5.76
C VAL A 137 -4.30 -2.17 4.90
N TYR A 138 -5.24 -3.01 4.54
CA TYR A 138 -5.04 -4.25 3.80
C TYR A 138 -5.81 -4.22 2.49
N ILE A 139 -5.23 -4.81 1.43
CA ILE A 139 -5.91 -5.00 0.15
C ILE A 139 -6.02 -6.50 -0.14
N MET A 140 -7.19 -6.91 -0.58
CA MET A 140 -7.47 -8.29 -0.99
C MET A 140 -8.45 -8.30 -2.16
N GLY A 141 -8.49 -9.40 -2.90
CA GLY A 141 -9.42 -9.48 -4.02
C GLY A 141 -9.44 -10.84 -4.68
N TYR A 142 -10.58 -11.18 -5.28
CA TYR A 142 -10.85 -12.46 -5.91
C TYR A 142 -11.06 -12.31 -7.42
N SER A 143 -10.50 -13.23 -8.23
CA SER A 143 -10.66 -13.23 -9.70
C SER A 143 -10.14 -11.91 -10.30
N ALA A 144 -10.92 -11.15 -11.05
CA ALA A 144 -10.55 -9.82 -11.53
C ALA A 144 -10.17 -8.85 -10.37
N GLY A 145 -10.74 -9.03 -9.17
CA GLY A 145 -10.25 -8.35 -7.96
C GLY A 145 -8.85 -8.80 -7.56
N GLY A 146 -8.52 -10.06 -7.77
CA GLY A 146 -7.17 -10.60 -7.60
C GLY A 146 -6.18 -10.02 -8.62
N ASP A 147 -6.59 -9.82 -9.87
CA ASP A 147 -5.81 -9.09 -10.88
C ASP A 147 -5.50 -7.66 -10.39
N GLY A 148 -6.52 -7.00 -9.79
CA GLY A 148 -6.35 -5.70 -9.15
C GLY A 148 -5.31 -5.72 -8.03
N VAL A 149 -5.33 -6.73 -7.15
CA VAL A 149 -4.34 -6.85 -6.06
C VAL A 149 -2.94 -7.08 -6.60
N TRP A 150 -2.76 -7.86 -7.67
CA TRP A 150 -1.46 -8.01 -8.32
C TRP A 150 -0.87 -6.68 -8.81
N ARG A 151 -1.71 -5.74 -9.24
CA ARG A 151 -1.29 -4.40 -9.71
C ARG A 151 -1.14 -3.41 -8.56
N LEU A 152 -2.19 -3.24 -7.76
CA LEU A 152 -2.24 -2.26 -6.67
C LEU A 152 -1.31 -2.62 -5.50
N GLY A 153 -1.10 -3.92 -5.24
CA GLY A 153 -0.19 -4.39 -4.19
C GLY A 153 1.20 -3.77 -4.33
N PRO A 154 1.96 -4.02 -5.41
CA PRO A 154 3.27 -3.41 -5.59
C PRO A 154 3.21 -1.92 -5.97
N ARG A 155 2.20 -1.45 -6.71
CA ARG A 155 2.10 -0.06 -7.17
C ARG A 155 1.89 0.92 -6.03
N MET A 156 1.12 0.52 -5.01
CA MET A 156 0.81 1.29 -3.81
C MET A 156 1.34 0.62 -2.54
N ALA A 157 2.45 -0.10 -2.62
CA ALA A 157 2.99 -0.89 -1.51
C ALA A 157 3.25 -0.08 -0.23
N ASP A 158 3.53 1.20 -0.37
CA ASP A 158 3.70 2.13 0.75
C ASP A 158 2.39 2.51 1.46
N HIS A 159 1.23 2.04 0.99
CA HIS A 159 -0.06 2.21 1.65
C HIS A 159 -0.54 0.94 2.39
N TRP A 160 -0.03 -0.25 2.02
CA TRP A 160 -0.57 -1.51 2.54
C TRP A 160 0.24 -2.07 3.71
N ALA A 161 -0.44 -2.56 4.72
CA ALA A 161 0.17 -3.37 5.79
C ALA A 161 0.45 -4.81 5.33
N ALA A 162 -0.43 -5.35 4.51
CA ALA A 162 -0.27 -6.60 3.78
C ALA A 162 -1.29 -6.67 2.64
N ALA A 163 -1.09 -7.60 1.71
CA ALA A 163 -1.99 -7.84 0.59
C ALA A 163 -2.24 -9.34 0.39
N SER A 164 -3.43 -9.70 -0.11
CA SER A 164 -3.73 -11.09 -0.47
C SER A 164 -4.49 -11.17 -1.79
N MET A 165 -3.90 -11.81 -2.76
CA MET A 165 -4.46 -12.10 -4.06
C MET A 165 -5.11 -13.48 -4.06
N MET A 166 -6.35 -13.59 -4.55
CA MET A 166 -7.09 -14.83 -4.68
C MET A 166 -7.54 -15.04 -6.13
N ALA A 167 -7.12 -16.14 -6.76
CA ALA A 167 -7.49 -16.57 -8.11
C ALA A 167 -7.35 -15.47 -9.18
N GLY A 168 -6.32 -14.61 -9.06
CA GLY A 168 -6.04 -13.51 -9.99
C GLY A 168 -4.88 -13.83 -10.94
N HIS A 169 -4.85 -13.12 -12.07
CA HIS A 169 -3.77 -13.20 -13.05
C HIS A 169 -2.74 -12.07 -12.84
N PRO A 170 -1.44 -12.37 -12.67
CA PRO A 170 -0.44 -11.35 -12.32
C PRO A 170 -0.09 -10.37 -13.46
N GLY A 171 -0.30 -10.77 -14.71
CA GLY A 171 0.21 -10.01 -15.84
C GLY A 171 1.74 -9.87 -15.81
N ASP A 172 2.22 -8.69 -16.20
CA ASP A 172 3.65 -8.33 -16.30
C ASP A 172 4.15 -7.46 -15.13
N VAL A 173 3.47 -7.52 -13.98
CA VAL A 173 3.81 -6.68 -12.82
C VAL A 173 5.18 -7.02 -12.24
N SER A 174 5.93 -5.99 -11.78
CA SER A 174 7.15 -6.18 -11.01
C SER A 174 6.84 -6.33 -9.52
N LEU A 175 7.43 -7.34 -8.87
CA LEU A 175 7.26 -7.61 -7.45
C LEU A 175 8.25 -6.85 -6.56
N LEU A 176 9.19 -6.10 -7.12
CA LEU A 176 10.26 -5.42 -6.39
C LEU A 176 9.76 -4.47 -5.30
N ASN A 177 8.63 -3.79 -5.51
CA ASN A 177 8.06 -2.87 -4.54
C ASN A 177 7.46 -3.56 -3.31
N LEU A 178 7.24 -4.88 -3.37
CA LEU A 178 6.69 -5.68 -2.27
C LEU A 178 7.71 -5.98 -1.16
N ARG A 179 8.93 -5.44 -1.24
CA ARG A 179 9.96 -5.68 -0.23
C ARG A 179 9.47 -5.49 1.22
N ASN A 180 8.67 -4.48 1.46
CA ASN A 180 8.19 -4.12 2.80
C ASN A 180 6.70 -4.41 3.01
N THR A 181 6.04 -5.08 2.06
CA THR A 181 4.61 -5.40 2.11
C THR A 181 4.42 -6.91 2.00
N PRO A 182 4.08 -7.59 3.10
CA PRO A 182 3.74 -9.00 3.07
C PRO A 182 2.66 -9.31 2.04
N PHE A 183 2.85 -10.37 1.25
CA PHE A 183 1.99 -10.71 0.12
C PHE A 183 1.59 -12.17 0.11
N MET A 184 0.30 -12.48 0.07
CA MET A 184 -0.20 -13.85 0.04
C MET A 184 -0.86 -14.16 -1.32
N ILE A 185 -0.55 -15.33 -1.87
CA ILE A 185 -0.98 -15.79 -3.18
C ILE A 185 -1.85 -17.04 -3.02
N TRP A 186 -3.08 -16.99 -3.53
CA TRP A 186 -4.01 -18.11 -3.56
C TRP A 186 -4.46 -18.43 -4.97
N CYS A 187 -4.33 -19.69 -5.41
CA CYS A 187 -4.83 -20.14 -6.70
C CYS A 187 -5.28 -21.60 -6.60
N GLY A 188 -6.36 -21.96 -7.28
CA GLY A 188 -6.75 -23.36 -7.41
C GLY A 188 -5.81 -24.11 -8.37
N GLN A 189 -5.48 -25.36 -8.07
CA GLN A 189 -4.63 -26.20 -8.90
C GLN A 189 -5.19 -26.42 -10.30
N LEU A 190 -6.53 -26.44 -10.43
CA LEU A 190 -7.25 -26.65 -11.68
C LEU A 190 -7.76 -25.33 -12.30
N ASP A 191 -7.28 -24.18 -11.84
CA ASP A 191 -7.62 -22.87 -12.41
C ASP A 191 -6.65 -22.53 -13.57
N ASP A 192 -6.83 -23.22 -14.69
CA ASP A 192 -5.96 -23.16 -15.87
C ASP A 192 -6.33 -22.06 -16.86
N ALA A 193 -7.50 -21.44 -16.72
CA ALA A 193 -7.93 -20.34 -17.58
C ALA A 193 -6.89 -19.21 -17.58
N TYR A 194 -6.48 -18.76 -18.76
CA TYR A 194 -5.43 -17.76 -18.96
C TYR A 194 -4.06 -18.16 -18.39
N ASP A 195 -3.75 -19.45 -18.28
CA ASP A 195 -2.55 -19.98 -17.62
C ASP A 195 -2.42 -19.55 -16.14
N ARG A 196 -3.51 -19.21 -15.46
CA ARG A 196 -3.50 -18.54 -14.16
C ARG A 196 -2.72 -19.31 -13.11
N VAL A 197 -2.94 -20.62 -12.96
CA VAL A 197 -2.22 -21.44 -11.97
C VAL A 197 -0.73 -21.43 -12.22
N TYR A 198 -0.30 -21.58 -13.48
CA TYR A 198 1.13 -21.57 -13.85
C TYR A 198 1.76 -20.20 -13.59
N ARG A 199 1.05 -19.11 -13.93
CA ARG A 199 1.52 -17.76 -13.65
C ARG A 199 1.63 -17.48 -12.14
N CYS A 200 0.70 -17.98 -11.34
CA CYS A 200 0.80 -17.88 -9.88
C CYS A 200 1.99 -18.67 -9.33
N GLN A 201 2.25 -19.87 -9.83
CA GLN A 201 3.42 -20.68 -9.47
C GLN A 201 4.72 -19.95 -9.81
N ASP A 202 4.86 -19.39 -11.01
CA ASP A 202 6.02 -18.59 -11.41
C ASP A 202 6.27 -17.42 -10.46
N ARG A 203 5.19 -16.73 -10.01
CA ARG A 203 5.29 -15.59 -9.08
C ARG A 203 5.63 -16.03 -7.65
N ILE A 204 5.20 -17.20 -7.21
CA ILE A 204 5.63 -17.78 -5.93
C ILE A 204 7.15 -18.03 -5.98
N VAL A 205 7.66 -18.67 -7.04
CA VAL A 205 9.10 -18.92 -7.23
C VAL A 205 9.90 -17.61 -7.31
N GLU A 206 9.36 -16.57 -7.97
CA GLU A 206 9.99 -15.25 -8.00
C GLU A 206 10.07 -14.63 -6.59
N MET A 207 8.99 -14.70 -5.79
CA MET A 207 8.98 -14.21 -4.41
C MET A 207 9.94 -15.02 -3.51
N ASP A 208 10.01 -16.33 -3.66
CA ASP A 208 10.99 -17.19 -2.97
C ASP A 208 12.43 -16.72 -3.27
N SER A 209 12.72 -16.44 -4.54
CA SER A 209 14.03 -15.98 -4.99
C SER A 209 14.38 -14.59 -4.43
N LEU A 210 13.41 -13.66 -4.43
CA LEU A 210 13.58 -12.33 -3.84
C LEU A 210 13.81 -12.40 -2.34
N HIS A 211 13.04 -13.22 -1.63
CA HIS A 211 13.19 -13.42 -0.18
C HIS A 211 14.51 -14.09 0.16
N ALA A 212 14.95 -15.09 -0.60
CA ALA A 212 16.26 -15.74 -0.39
C ALA A 212 17.43 -14.76 -0.58
N ALA A 213 17.31 -13.80 -1.52
CA ALA A 213 18.30 -12.76 -1.73
C ALA A 213 18.25 -11.62 -0.71
N ASP A 214 17.10 -11.41 -0.05
CA ASP A 214 16.88 -10.37 0.96
C ASP A 214 15.93 -10.89 2.05
N PRO A 215 16.44 -11.69 3.02
CA PRO A 215 15.62 -12.39 4.02
C PRO A 215 14.84 -11.48 4.98
N GLU A 216 15.17 -10.20 5.04
CA GLU A 216 14.41 -9.20 5.81
C GLU A 216 13.23 -8.60 5.05
N GLY A 217 13.08 -8.91 3.76
CA GLY A 217 12.04 -8.40 2.88
C GLY A 217 11.27 -9.50 2.18
N TYR A 218 10.30 -9.11 1.35
CA TYR A 218 9.54 -10.01 0.49
C TYR A 218 8.85 -11.16 1.25
N ILE A 219 8.33 -10.86 2.43
CA ILE A 219 7.56 -11.83 3.22
C ILE A 219 6.33 -12.25 2.42
N HIS A 220 6.15 -13.54 2.21
CA HIS A 220 5.04 -14.05 1.41
C HIS A 220 4.65 -15.47 1.81
N GLU A 221 3.45 -15.87 1.38
CA GLU A 221 3.00 -17.26 1.36
C GLU A 221 2.30 -17.53 0.03
N GLY A 222 2.59 -18.67 -0.59
CA GLY A 222 1.96 -19.13 -1.81
C GLY A 222 1.18 -20.42 -1.59
N HIS A 223 -0.09 -20.45 -2.01
CA HIS A 223 -0.99 -21.59 -1.84
C HIS A 223 -1.62 -21.99 -3.17
N ILE A 224 -1.20 -23.13 -3.71
CA ILE A 224 -1.86 -23.80 -4.83
C ILE A 224 -2.77 -24.88 -4.23
N VAL A 225 -4.08 -24.64 -4.27
CA VAL A 225 -5.06 -25.45 -3.55
C VAL A 225 -5.40 -26.68 -4.40
N GLU A 226 -5.00 -27.87 -3.91
CA GLU A 226 -5.18 -29.13 -4.60
C GLU A 226 -6.65 -29.43 -4.89
N GLY A 227 -6.93 -29.90 -6.10
CA GLY A 227 -8.28 -30.28 -6.57
C GLY A 227 -9.29 -29.14 -6.70
N LYS A 228 -8.89 -27.87 -6.50
CA LYS A 228 -9.78 -26.71 -6.67
C LYS A 228 -9.55 -26.05 -8.02
N GLY A 229 -10.66 -25.63 -8.62
CA GLY A 229 -10.68 -24.76 -9.79
C GLY A 229 -10.67 -23.27 -9.39
N HIS A 230 -11.31 -22.44 -10.21
CA HIS A 230 -11.38 -21.00 -9.99
C HIS A 230 -12.02 -20.61 -8.65
N TRP A 231 -12.99 -21.37 -8.14
CA TRP A 231 -13.57 -21.20 -6.81
C TRP A 231 -12.91 -22.17 -5.82
N MET A 232 -12.29 -21.64 -4.77
CA MET A 232 -11.54 -22.41 -3.78
C MET A 232 -12.33 -22.72 -2.50
N ASP A 233 -13.67 -22.65 -2.54
CA ASP A 233 -14.57 -22.95 -1.41
C ASP A 233 -14.24 -22.18 -0.12
N ARG A 234 -13.70 -20.97 -0.26
CA ARG A 234 -13.36 -20.06 0.84
C ARG A 234 -12.21 -20.53 1.75
N VAL A 235 -11.39 -21.49 1.33
CA VAL A 235 -10.19 -21.86 2.10
C VAL A 235 -9.20 -20.70 2.23
N ASP A 236 -9.23 -19.76 1.29
CA ASP A 236 -8.50 -18.50 1.26
C ASP A 236 -8.91 -17.53 2.40
N THR A 237 -9.98 -17.79 3.15
CA THR A 237 -10.42 -16.96 4.30
C THR A 237 -9.33 -16.81 5.37
N VAL A 238 -8.40 -17.76 5.49
CA VAL A 238 -7.26 -17.68 6.40
C VAL A 238 -6.35 -16.47 6.10
N ALA A 239 -6.39 -15.93 4.88
CA ALA A 239 -5.65 -14.74 4.50
C ALA A 239 -6.01 -13.53 5.38
N VAL A 240 -7.27 -13.41 5.84
CA VAL A 240 -7.71 -12.33 6.73
C VAL A 240 -6.91 -12.32 8.03
N SER A 241 -6.82 -13.49 8.70
CA SER A 241 -6.06 -13.62 9.94
C SER A 241 -4.54 -13.56 9.73
N TRP A 242 -4.07 -13.97 8.57
CA TRP A 242 -2.66 -13.86 8.22
C TRP A 242 -2.26 -12.39 8.02
N MET A 243 -3.01 -11.63 7.22
CA MET A 243 -2.75 -10.20 7.01
C MET A 243 -2.80 -9.42 8.33
N ALA A 244 -3.71 -9.77 9.26
CA ALA A 244 -3.83 -9.12 10.57
C ALA A 244 -2.57 -9.23 11.46
N LYS A 245 -1.62 -10.13 11.15
CA LYS A 245 -0.34 -10.25 11.86
C LYS A 245 0.62 -9.11 11.53
N TYR A 246 0.38 -8.35 10.46
CA TYR A 246 1.29 -7.34 9.95
C TYR A 246 0.74 -5.94 10.12
N GLN A 247 1.64 -5.01 10.37
CA GLN A 247 1.38 -3.58 10.31
C GLN A 247 2.39 -2.94 9.36
N ARG A 248 1.95 -1.94 8.63
CA ARG A 248 2.84 -1.17 7.77
C ARG A 248 3.89 -0.46 8.62
N ASN A 249 5.16 -0.61 8.24
CA ASN A 249 6.21 0.28 8.73
C ASN A 249 6.31 1.45 7.73
N PRO A 250 5.93 2.68 8.10
CA PRO A 250 6.02 3.83 7.20
C PRO A 250 7.48 4.29 6.99
N TYR A 251 8.41 3.84 7.84
CA TYR A 251 9.82 4.25 7.86
C TYR A 251 10.78 3.06 7.68
N PRO A 252 10.61 2.21 6.64
CA PRO A 252 11.47 1.06 6.47
C PRO A 252 12.92 1.49 6.24
N LYS A 253 13.85 0.77 6.88
CA LYS A 253 15.28 1.07 6.74
C LYS A 253 15.83 0.80 5.33
N ARG A 254 15.18 -0.05 4.56
CA ARG A 254 15.54 -0.34 3.17
C ARG A 254 14.33 -0.22 2.28
N VAL A 255 14.47 0.53 1.20
CA VAL A 255 13.43 0.76 0.19
C VAL A 255 13.96 0.33 -1.17
N VAL A 256 13.16 -0.46 -1.88
CA VAL A 256 13.28 -0.73 -3.30
C VAL A 256 12.03 -0.17 -3.95
N TRP A 257 12.20 0.78 -4.85
CA TRP A 257 11.12 1.47 -5.54
C TRP A 257 11.33 1.43 -7.04
N ARG A 258 10.47 0.75 -7.75
CA ARG A 258 10.41 0.73 -9.22
C ARG A 258 9.09 1.32 -9.66
N GLN A 259 9.12 2.29 -10.57
CA GLN A 259 7.90 2.85 -11.14
C GLN A 259 7.12 1.78 -11.89
N ALA A 260 5.82 1.70 -11.60
CA ALA A 260 4.89 0.77 -12.20
C ALA A 260 4.27 1.35 -13.50
N ASP A 261 3.19 0.77 -13.96
CA ASP A 261 2.36 1.25 -15.06
C ASP A 261 1.74 2.63 -14.79
N VAL A 262 1.36 2.90 -13.53
CA VAL A 262 1.02 4.24 -13.05
C VAL A 262 2.18 4.78 -12.24
N VAL A 263 2.75 5.90 -12.68
CA VAL A 263 3.90 6.51 -12.02
C VAL A 263 3.45 7.41 -10.86
N THR A 264 4.27 7.47 -9.80
CA THR A 264 4.02 8.30 -8.62
C THR A 264 5.30 9.04 -8.21
N PRO A 265 5.22 10.27 -7.72
CA PRO A 265 6.40 10.97 -7.22
C PRO A 265 6.85 10.51 -5.82
N TYR A 266 6.03 9.74 -5.11
CA TYR A 266 6.28 9.38 -3.71
C TYR A 266 6.30 7.87 -3.50
N PHE A 267 7.22 7.41 -2.64
CA PHE A 267 7.22 6.03 -2.16
C PHE A 267 7.95 5.95 -0.80
N TYR A 268 7.24 5.60 0.26
CA TYR A 268 7.74 5.71 1.63
C TYR A 268 8.32 7.12 1.92
N TRP A 269 9.57 7.22 2.27
CA TRP A 269 10.27 8.46 2.58
C TRP A 269 11.06 9.06 1.40
N LEU A 270 10.83 8.55 0.18
CA LEU A 270 11.47 9.01 -1.06
C LEU A 270 10.52 9.86 -1.89
N THR A 271 11.05 10.92 -2.47
CA THR A 271 10.34 11.77 -3.46
C THR A 271 11.20 11.98 -4.70
N ALA A 272 10.66 11.61 -5.86
CA ALA A 272 11.28 11.81 -7.17
C ALA A 272 10.76 13.08 -7.86
N PRO A 273 11.52 13.71 -8.76
CA PRO A 273 11.08 14.85 -9.53
C PRO A 273 9.89 14.48 -10.44
N VAL A 274 8.82 15.27 -10.37
CA VAL A 274 7.59 15.00 -11.15
C VAL A 274 7.85 15.00 -12.66
N ASN A 275 8.68 15.91 -13.13
CA ASN A 275 9.04 16.05 -14.55
C ASN A 275 9.96 14.94 -15.09
N GLU A 276 10.46 14.06 -14.22
CA GLU A 276 11.32 12.93 -14.61
C GLU A 276 10.63 11.58 -14.44
N LEU A 277 9.37 11.56 -14.00
CA LEU A 277 8.63 10.31 -13.77
C LEU A 277 8.47 9.55 -15.09
N SER A 278 8.86 8.29 -15.06
CA SER A 278 8.74 7.39 -16.20
C SER A 278 8.68 5.96 -15.69
N ARG A 279 7.90 5.13 -16.37
CA ARG A 279 7.79 3.70 -16.10
C ARG A 279 9.18 3.04 -16.00
N GLU A 280 9.33 2.08 -15.10
CA GLU A 280 10.53 1.28 -14.85
C GLU A 280 11.71 2.00 -14.19
N LYS A 281 11.69 3.32 -14.03
CA LYS A 281 12.73 4.00 -13.22
C LYS A 281 12.78 3.46 -11.81
N GLU A 282 13.98 3.32 -11.28
CA GLU A 282 14.21 2.63 -10.03
C GLU A 282 15.08 3.44 -9.05
N VAL A 283 14.74 3.35 -7.77
CA VAL A 283 15.54 3.85 -6.65
C VAL A 283 15.73 2.72 -5.64
N ARG A 284 16.96 2.54 -5.16
CA ARG A 284 17.27 1.69 -4.00
C ARG A 284 18.03 2.49 -2.97
N ALA A 285 17.51 2.51 -1.77
CA ALA A 285 18.12 3.25 -0.66
C ALA A 285 17.99 2.48 0.66
N GLN A 286 18.98 2.66 1.51
CA GLN A 286 19.00 2.05 2.85
C GLN A 286 19.56 3.02 3.89
N ILE A 287 19.11 2.84 5.14
CA ILE A 287 19.53 3.62 6.30
C ILE A 287 20.27 2.71 7.27
N ASP A 288 21.49 3.12 7.62
CA ASP A 288 22.28 2.51 8.70
C ASP A 288 22.77 3.62 9.64
N GLY A 289 22.26 3.60 10.88
CA GLY A 289 22.47 4.70 11.83
C GLY A 289 22.05 6.05 11.22
N ASN A 290 22.97 6.99 11.11
CA ASN A 290 22.77 8.31 10.51
C ASN A 290 23.28 8.40 9.05
N THR A 291 23.56 7.28 8.43
CA THR A 291 24.01 7.21 7.03
C THR A 291 22.90 6.65 6.14
N ILE A 292 22.55 7.38 5.10
CA ILE A 292 21.62 6.96 4.06
C ILE A 292 22.45 6.65 2.82
N THR A 293 22.41 5.40 2.36
CA THR A 293 23.12 4.94 1.17
C THR A 293 22.12 4.71 0.04
N ILE A 294 22.23 5.49 -1.02
CA ILE A 294 21.50 5.28 -2.26
C ILE A 294 22.38 4.38 -3.12
N THR A 295 21.93 3.15 -3.40
CA THR A 295 22.68 2.18 -4.22
C THR A 295 22.31 2.24 -5.69
N ARG A 296 21.09 2.71 -6.00
CA ARG A 296 20.60 2.97 -7.35
C ARG A 296 19.65 4.17 -7.36
N CYS A 297 19.76 5.02 -8.36
CA CYS A 297 18.80 6.11 -8.61
C CYS A 297 18.82 6.50 -10.08
N ASP A 298 17.69 6.34 -10.76
CA ASP A 298 17.51 6.66 -12.18
C ASP A 298 17.03 8.11 -12.40
N TYR A 299 17.03 8.95 -11.35
CA TYR A 299 16.66 10.37 -11.37
C TYR A 299 17.87 11.26 -11.22
N SER A 300 17.75 12.52 -11.67
CA SER A 300 18.82 13.53 -11.52
C SER A 300 18.97 14.03 -10.08
N GLN A 301 17.88 13.98 -9.30
CA GLN A 301 17.84 14.35 -7.90
C GLN A 301 16.85 13.47 -7.13
N LEU A 302 17.01 13.43 -5.81
CA LEU A 302 16.11 12.71 -4.92
C LEU A 302 15.90 13.50 -3.63
N THR A 303 14.66 13.62 -3.18
CA THR A 303 14.35 14.20 -1.86
C THR A 303 14.09 13.08 -0.87
N LEU A 304 14.71 13.17 0.29
CA LEU A 304 14.64 12.24 1.41
C LEU A 304 13.90 12.92 2.54
N SER A 305 12.71 12.44 2.86
CA SER A 305 11.92 12.91 4.01
C SER A 305 12.33 12.14 5.25
N LEU A 306 12.61 12.83 6.37
CA LEU A 306 13.27 12.25 7.55
C LEU A 306 12.50 12.59 8.83
N CYS A 307 12.51 11.62 9.75
CA CYS A 307 12.01 11.77 11.13
C CYS A 307 12.97 11.11 12.13
N GLN A 308 12.71 11.32 13.43
CA GLN A 308 13.57 10.82 14.52
C GLN A 308 13.58 9.28 14.59
N GLU A 309 12.52 8.62 14.14
CA GLU A 309 12.40 7.15 14.08
C GLU A 309 13.33 6.54 13.02
N MET A 310 13.75 7.34 12.03
CA MET A 310 14.61 6.91 10.93
C MET A 310 16.08 7.15 11.23
N VAL A 311 16.42 8.36 11.68
CA VAL A 311 17.77 8.85 11.95
C VAL A 311 17.78 9.77 13.18
N ASP A 312 18.89 9.84 13.88
CA ASP A 312 19.05 10.81 14.99
C ASP A 312 19.21 12.23 14.42
N LEU A 313 18.12 12.98 14.38
CA LEU A 313 18.10 14.35 13.84
C LEU A 313 18.96 15.36 14.65
N LYS A 314 19.39 14.99 15.87
CA LYS A 314 20.32 15.80 16.67
C LYS A 314 21.77 15.70 16.18
N LYS A 315 22.09 14.68 15.41
CA LYS A 315 23.42 14.40 14.85
C LYS A 315 23.47 14.71 13.35
N PRO A 316 24.66 14.91 12.77
CA PRO A 316 24.80 15.04 11.32
C PRO A 316 24.32 13.78 10.59
N VAL A 317 23.51 13.97 9.54
CA VAL A 317 23.12 12.92 8.61
C VAL A 317 24.10 12.92 7.44
N THR A 318 24.47 11.74 6.96
CA THR A 318 25.30 11.55 5.77
C THR A 318 24.48 10.89 4.68
N VAL A 319 24.56 11.39 3.45
CA VAL A 319 23.96 10.74 2.27
C VAL A 319 25.07 10.35 1.30
N MET A 320 25.07 9.07 0.92
CA MET A 320 26.07 8.47 0.02
C MET A 320 25.40 7.95 -1.25
N TYR A 321 26.07 8.04 -2.38
CA TYR A 321 25.70 7.43 -3.64
C TYR A 321 26.94 6.88 -4.35
N GLN A 322 26.99 5.58 -4.61
CA GLN A 322 28.11 4.91 -5.30
C GLN A 322 29.49 5.30 -4.74
N GLY A 323 29.63 5.27 -3.40
CA GLY A 323 30.88 5.64 -2.71
C GLY A 323 31.13 7.15 -2.59
N ARG A 324 30.38 8.00 -3.29
CA ARG A 324 30.49 9.46 -3.24
C ARG A 324 29.57 10.04 -2.16
N LYS A 325 30.10 10.95 -1.37
CA LYS A 325 29.30 11.69 -0.38
C LYS A 325 28.54 12.83 -1.07
N LEU A 326 27.22 12.78 -1.02
CA LEU A 326 26.35 13.81 -1.59
C LEU A 326 25.98 14.89 -0.56
N PHE A 327 25.85 14.49 0.70
CA PHE A 327 25.50 15.38 1.80
C PHE A 327 26.14 14.92 3.11
N LYS A 328 26.54 15.86 3.96
CA LYS A 328 26.85 15.63 5.38
C LYS A 328 26.57 16.89 6.17
N GLY A 329 25.64 16.82 7.12
CA GLY A 329 25.29 17.99 7.94
C GLY A 329 24.12 17.74 8.87
N LYS A 330 23.85 18.71 9.73
CA LYS A 330 22.63 18.75 10.55
C LYS A 330 21.43 19.06 9.67
N VAL A 331 20.36 18.30 9.86
CA VAL A 331 19.08 18.52 9.16
C VAL A 331 18.16 19.33 10.07
N LYS A 332 17.64 20.44 9.55
CA LYS A 332 16.74 21.30 10.32
C LYS A 332 15.31 20.75 10.25
N THR A 333 14.71 20.58 11.41
CA THR A 333 13.27 20.31 11.51
C THR A 333 12.47 21.60 11.36
N GLN A 334 11.34 21.56 10.67
CA GLN A 334 10.49 22.71 10.43
C GLN A 334 9.01 22.32 10.55
N PRO A 335 8.21 23.03 11.35
CA PRO A 335 6.77 22.77 11.46
C PRO A 335 6.04 22.85 10.11
N GLY A 336 6.46 23.73 9.24
CA GLY A 336 5.93 23.86 7.87
C GLY A 336 6.18 22.61 7.01
N THR A 337 7.32 21.93 7.18
CA THR A 337 7.63 20.68 6.49
C THR A 337 6.71 19.55 6.98
N LEU A 338 6.49 19.46 8.29
CA LEU A 338 5.59 18.48 8.90
C LEU A 338 4.16 18.59 8.32
N ARG A 339 3.59 19.80 8.31
CA ARG A 339 2.27 20.08 7.72
C ARG A 339 2.27 19.75 6.23
N ARG A 340 3.26 20.21 5.48
CA ARG A 340 3.33 20.00 4.03
C ARG A 340 3.37 18.51 3.68
N THR A 341 4.20 17.71 4.34
CA THR A 341 4.32 16.27 4.06
C THR A 341 3.04 15.53 4.41
N LEU A 342 2.33 15.87 5.51
CA LEU A 342 1.01 15.32 5.83
C LEU A 342 0.02 15.53 4.68
N TYR A 343 -0.16 16.77 4.23
CA TYR A 343 -1.14 17.08 3.18
C TYR A 343 -0.71 16.59 1.79
N GLN A 344 0.58 16.51 1.55
CA GLN A 344 1.14 16.00 0.29
C GLN A 344 0.94 14.48 0.14
N ARG A 345 1.08 13.76 1.25
CA ARG A 345 0.88 12.31 1.31
C ARG A 345 -0.57 11.93 1.64
N ASN A 346 -1.32 12.84 2.25
CA ASN A 346 -2.65 12.62 2.81
C ASN A 346 -2.71 11.38 3.74
N ASP A 347 -1.65 11.19 4.51
CA ASP A 347 -1.50 10.06 5.41
C ASP A 347 -0.77 10.49 6.69
N PRO A 348 -1.43 10.42 7.86
CA PRO A 348 -0.84 10.82 9.13
C PRO A 348 0.46 10.08 9.51
N ALA A 349 0.69 8.89 8.96
CA ALA A 349 1.94 8.17 9.18
C ALA A 349 3.12 8.72 8.36
N TYR A 350 2.87 9.62 7.40
CA TYR A 350 3.91 10.24 6.57
C TYR A 350 4.12 11.72 6.90
N MET A 351 4.08 12.06 8.20
CA MET A 351 4.44 13.38 8.70
C MET A 351 5.94 13.44 8.96
N PHE A 352 6.67 14.14 8.09
CA PHE A 352 8.11 14.28 8.21
C PHE A 352 8.48 15.71 8.60
N PRO A 353 9.21 15.91 9.73
CA PRO A 353 9.63 17.26 10.15
C PRO A 353 10.81 17.81 9.35
N ALA A 354 11.51 16.98 8.57
CA ALA A 354 12.74 17.35 7.90
C ALA A 354 12.88 16.71 6.51
N GLU A 355 13.61 17.38 5.61
CA GLU A 355 13.93 16.86 4.27
C GLU A 355 15.33 17.26 3.82
N ILE A 356 15.92 16.41 2.99
CA ILE A 356 17.18 16.66 2.28
C ILE A 356 16.96 16.37 0.80
N THR A 357 17.25 17.31 -0.07
CA THR A 357 17.31 17.06 -1.51
C THR A 357 18.77 16.92 -1.94
N VAL A 358 19.11 15.82 -2.59
CA VAL A 358 20.47 15.55 -3.10
C VAL A 358 20.44 15.45 -4.62
N LYS A 359 21.48 16.02 -5.27
CA LYS A 359 21.75 15.83 -6.70
C LYS A 359 22.50 14.52 -6.89
N ILE A 360 22.02 13.69 -7.79
CA ILE A 360 22.57 12.36 -8.11
C ILE A 360 23.60 12.49 -9.26
N LYS A 361 23.26 13.29 -10.26
CA LYS A 361 24.07 13.59 -11.46
C LYS A 361 24.59 15.02 -11.42
#